data_a0cffb72fa8fc225b1eaba2baec31577
#
_entry.id   a0cffb72fa8fc225b1eaba2baec31577
#
_cell.length_a   1.000
_cell.length_b   1.000
_cell.length_c   1.000
_cell.angle_alpha   90.00
_cell.angle_beta   90.00
_cell.angle_gamma   90.00
#
_symmetry.space_group_name_H-M   'P 1'
#
loop_
_entity.id
_entity.type
_entity.pdbx_description
1 polymer ?
#
loop_
_entity_poly.entity_id
_entity_poly.type
_entity_poly.pdbx_seq_one_letter_code
_entity_poly.pdbx_strand_id
1 'polypeptide(L)'
;IGLVLQGQDTSANSGLIEGVRSVLTQEQVDLHVFLTDNKFCNERRCLETVVHQNFHGFIVDGVKSSILSPNLDCYKELYRRKIPVIFYNNFYRNLRCPRVTINDIECAHQLIERLMDAGHSHIAGIFVYDNYQSVEKFQGMAEAMRNRGLELNDDYIKWCISDEAHNESYVRSIERFLKSIPKCTAIVCCNYIIYRL
;
A
#
# COMPACT_ATOMS: atom_id res chain seq x y z
N ILE A 1 -11.14 19.53 -5.67
CA ILE A 1 -10.78 18.30 -4.94
C ILE A 1 -9.28 18.14 -4.91
N GLY A 2 -8.72 17.70 -3.77
CA GLY A 2 -7.32 17.31 -3.65
C GLY A 2 -7.15 15.78 -3.80
N LEU A 3 -6.17 15.35 -4.58
CA LEU A 3 -5.76 13.97 -4.71
C LEU A 3 -4.32 13.85 -4.20
N VAL A 4 -4.14 13.16 -3.08
CA VAL A 4 -2.83 12.96 -2.41
C VAL A 4 -2.35 11.55 -2.70
N LEU A 5 -1.20 11.41 -3.36
CA LEU A 5 -0.62 10.14 -3.80
C LEU A 5 0.77 9.93 -3.23
N GLN A 6 1.16 8.67 -3.01
CA GLN A 6 2.46 8.32 -2.42
C GLN A 6 3.65 8.63 -3.34
N GLY A 7 3.51 8.46 -4.65
CA GLY A 7 4.63 8.65 -5.57
C GLY A 7 4.22 8.84 -7.03
N GLN A 8 5.24 9.04 -7.88
CA GLN A 8 5.07 9.27 -9.32
C GLN A 8 4.96 7.98 -10.14
N ASP A 9 4.73 6.82 -9.52
CA ASP A 9 4.62 5.59 -10.30
C ASP A 9 3.47 5.71 -11.29
N THR A 10 3.92 5.91 -12.54
CA THR A 10 3.18 6.69 -13.52
C THR A 10 2.05 5.91 -14.18
N SER A 11 2.09 4.59 -14.20
CA SER A 11 1.07 3.82 -14.91
C SER A 11 -0.20 3.58 -14.07
N ALA A 12 -0.07 3.17 -12.81
CA ALA A 12 -1.22 2.96 -11.94
C ALA A 12 -1.87 4.28 -11.52
N ASN A 13 -1.05 5.30 -11.22
CA ASN A 13 -1.54 6.62 -10.84
C ASN A 13 -2.16 7.39 -12.00
N SER A 14 -1.69 7.21 -13.25
CA SER A 14 -2.28 7.90 -14.41
C SER A 14 -3.73 7.49 -14.64
N GLY A 15 -4.03 6.20 -14.56
CA GLY A 15 -5.41 5.71 -14.69
C GLY A 15 -6.34 6.23 -13.60
N LEU A 16 -5.86 6.29 -12.34
CA LEU A 16 -6.61 6.89 -11.24
C LEU A 16 -6.85 8.39 -11.47
N ILE A 17 -5.79 9.14 -11.80
CA ILE A 17 -5.89 10.59 -12.04
C ILE A 17 -6.87 10.88 -13.18
N GLU A 18 -6.80 10.12 -14.26
CA GLU A 18 -7.69 10.27 -15.41
C GLU A 18 -9.15 9.94 -15.04
N GLY A 19 -9.36 8.84 -14.32
CA GLY A 19 -10.69 8.44 -13.84
C GLY A 19 -11.31 9.48 -12.92
N VAL A 20 -10.57 9.98 -11.94
CA VAL A 20 -11.04 11.05 -11.05
C VAL A 20 -11.31 12.33 -11.82
N ARG A 21 -10.40 12.72 -12.71
CA ARG A 21 -10.55 13.94 -13.53
C ARG A 21 -11.78 13.88 -14.42
N SER A 22 -12.06 12.73 -15.04
CA SER A 22 -13.22 12.58 -15.94
C SER A 22 -14.54 12.81 -15.20
N VAL A 23 -14.67 12.37 -13.96
CA VAL A 23 -15.85 12.60 -13.12
C VAL A 23 -15.93 14.07 -12.69
N LEU A 24 -14.84 14.64 -12.19
CA LEU A 24 -14.82 16.03 -11.69
C LEU A 24 -15.06 17.07 -12.79
N THR A 25 -14.60 16.79 -14.02
CA THR A 25 -14.87 17.68 -15.18
C THR A 25 -16.36 17.79 -15.47
N GLN A 26 -17.12 16.73 -15.34
CA GLN A 26 -18.58 16.75 -15.51
C GLN A 26 -19.27 17.62 -14.46
N GLU A 27 -18.71 17.68 -13.26
CA GLU A 27 -19.21 18.49 -12.14
C GLU A 27 -18.59 19.89 -12.08
N GLN A 28 -17.76 20.28 -13.06
CA GLN A 28 -17.03 21.55 -13.11
C GLN A 28 -16.16 21.81 -11.87
N VAL A 29 -15.51 20.75 -11.35
CA VAL A 29 -14.65 20.78 -10.16
C VAL A 29 -13.20 20.54 -10.57
N ASP A 30 -12.29 21.39 -10.09
CA ASP A 30 -10.86 21.26 -10.35
C ASP A 30 -10.23 20.14 -9.53
N LEU A 31 -9.27 19.42 -10.15
CA LEU A 31 -8.43 18.40 -9.52
C LEU A 31 -7.02 18.94 -9.30
N HIS A 32 -6.60 18.95 -8.04
CA HIS A 32 -5.22 19.24 -7.63
C HIS A 32 -4.54 17.95 -7.14
N VAL A 33 -3.43 17.58 -7.77
CA VAL A 33 -2.66 16.37 -7.43
C VAL A 33 -1.46 16.76 -6.58
N PHE A 34 -1.32 16.11 -5.43
CA PHE A 34 -0.21 16.27 -4.49
C PHE A 34 0.58 14.97 -4.40
N LEU A 35 1.91 15.05 -4.42
CA LEU A 35 2.80 13.90 -4.28
C LEU A 35 3.50 13.96 -2.94
N THR A 36 3.46 12.85 -2.20
CA THR A 36 4.07 12.77 -0.87
C THR A 36 5.44 12.09 -0.88
N ASP A 37 5.82 11.41 -1.98
CA ASP A 37 7.01 10.57 -2.06
C ASP A 37 7.09 9.58 -0.89
N ASN A 38 5.94 9.09 -0.43
CA ASN A 38 5.77 8.22 0.73
C ASN A 38 6.41 8.76 2.02
N LYS A 39 6.45 10.09 2.20
CA LYS A 39 7.05 10.78 3.37
C LYS A 39 6.00 11.50 4.20
N PHE A 40 5.97 11.25 5.50
CA PHE A 40 5.04 11.90 6.43
C PHE A 40 5.14 13.43 6.42
N CYS A 41 6.35 13.99 6.27
CA CYS A 41 6.52 15.44 6.21
C CYS A 41 5.89 16.06 4.95
N ASN A 42 5.90 15.36 3.82
CA ASN A 42 5.27 15.82 2.60
C ASN A 42 3.74 15.69 2.68
N GLU A 43 3.25 14.57 3.21
CA GLU A 43 1.82 14.40 3.50
C GLU A 43 1.32 15.54 4.39
N ARG A 44 2.05 15.85 5.49
CA ARG A 44 1.69 16.96 6.37
C ARG A 44 1.60 18.29 5.63
N ARG A 45 2.61 18.62 4.81
CA ARG A 45 2.58 19.85 4.00
C ARG A 45 1.38 19.90 3.07
N CYS A 46 1.04 18.78 2.41
CA CYS A 46 -0.16 18.71 1.57
C CYS A 46 -1.41 19.01 2.38
N LEU A 47 -1.59 18.37 3.53
CA LEU A 47 -2.76 18.54 4.39
C LEU A 47 -2.84 19.96 4.98
N GLU A 48 -1.73 20.58 5.37
CA GLU A 48 -1.68 21.96 5.86
C GLU A 48 -1.99 22.99 4.77
N THR A 49 -1.46 22.83 3.57
CA THR A 49 -1.78 23.67 2.41
C THR A 49 -3.28 23.71 2.17
N VAL A 50 -3.90 22.59 2.30
CA VAL A 50 -5.30 22.33 2.12
C VAL A 50 -6.18 23.02 3.15
N VAL A 51 -5.76 23.03 4.40
CA VAL A 51 -6.46 23.70 5.50
C VAL A 51 -6.57 25.20 5.24
N HIS A 52 -5.65 25.78 4.48
CA HIS A 52 -5.61 27.20 4.14
C HIS A 52 -6.26 27.57 2.80
N GLN A 53 -6.66 26.56 2.01
CA GLN A 53 -7.31 26.75 0.71
C GLN A 53 -8.73 26.16 0.72
N ASN A 54 -9.61 26.64 -0.13
CA ASN A 54 -11.03 26.21 -0.19
C ASN A 54 -11.18 24.89 -0.97
N PHE A 55 -10.66 23.78 -0.43
CA PHE A 55 -10.91 22.46 -0.98
C PHE A 55 -12.24 21.88 -0.50
N HIS A 56 -12.98 21.24 -1.40
CA HIS A 56 -14.26 20.61 -1.10
C HIS A 56 -14.14 19.18 -0.60
N GLY A 57 -12.96 18.58 -0.71
CA GLY A 57 -12.69 17.21 -0.23
C GLY A 57 -11.37 16.64 -0.72
N PHE A 58 -11.01 15.47 -0.20
CA PHE A 58 -9.75 14.78 -0.47
C PHE A 58 -9.93 13.31 -0.78
N ILE A 59 -9.13 12.84 -1.75
CA ILE A 59 -8.83 11.42 -1.97
C ILE A 59 -7.37 11.24 -1.57
N VAL A 60 -7.08 10.34 -0.64
CA VAL A 60 -5.76 10.19 -0.03
C VAL A 60 -5.28 8.75 -0.11
N ASP A 61 -4.10 8.55 -0.69
CA ASP A 61 -3.32 7.33 -0.54
C ASP A 61 -2.35 7.52 0.64
N GLY A 62 -2.67 6.91 1.78
CA GLY A 62 -2.00 7.17 3.06
C GLY A 62 -0.54 6.72 3.09
N VAL A 63 0.35 7.59 3.53
CA VAL A 63 1.79 7.35 3.65
C VAL A 63 2.10 6.34 4.74
N LYS A 64 2.96 5.34 4.45
CA LYS A 64 3.41 4.33 5.44
C LYS A 64 2.26 3.83 6.32
N SER A 65 1.21 3.38 5.68
CA SER A 65 -0.14 3.21 6.23
C SER A 65 -0.27 2.18 7.35
N SER A 66 0.68 1.25 7.48
CA SER A 66 0.71 0.29 8.59
C SER A 66 1.34 0.85 9.87
N ILE A 67 2.00 2.00 9.77
CA ILE A 67 2.60 2.70 10.91
C ILE A 67 1.64 3.77 11.42
N LEU A 68 1.68 4.04 12.73
CA LEU A 68 0.88 5.13 13.31
C LEU A 68 1.31 6.47 12.70
N SER A 69 0.39 7.11 11.98
CA SER A 69 0.68 8.38 11.32
C SER A 69 0.88 9.51 12.36
N PRO A 70 1.96 10.29 12.25
CA PRO A 70 2.16 11.49 13.05
C PRO A 70 1.23 12.65 12.62
N ASN A 71 0.48 12.51 11.51
CA ASN A 71 -0.35 13.55 10.91
C ASN A 71 -1.84 13.42 11.26
N LEU A 72 -2.19 12.61 12.26
CA LEU A 72 -3.59 12.41 12.67
C LEU A 72 -4.29 13.71 13.10
N ASP A 73 -3.54 14.66 13.62
CA ASP A 73 -4.01 16.00 13.99
C ASP A 73 -4.55 16.76 12.76
N CYS A 74 -3.86 16.67 11.61
CA CYS A 74 -4.29 17.29 10.36
C CYS A 74 -5.61 16.69 9.87
N TYR A 75 -5.77 15.37 9.91
CA TYR A 75 -7.02 14.70 9.53
C TYR A 75 -8.18 15.06 10.47
N LYS A 76 -7.92 15.18 11.79
CA LYS A 76 -8.91 15.64 12.76
C LYS A 76 -9.36 17.07 12.47
N GLU A 77 -8.43 17.93 12.07
CA GLU A 77 -8.75 19.32 11.68
C GLU A 77 -9.60 19.37 10.41
N LEU A 78 -9.31 18.56 9.38
CA LEU A 78 -10.15 18.43 8.20
C LEU A 78 -11.57 17.98 8.57
N TYR A 79 -11.69 16.98 9.44
CA TYR A 79 -12.99 16.52 9.95
C TYR A 79 -13.75 17.63 10.71
N ARG A 80 -13.06 18.39 11.60
CA ARG A 80 -13.65 19.50 12.32
C ARG A 80 -14.18 20.58 11.38
N ARG A 81 -13.50 20.82 10.25
CA ARG A 81 -13.92 21.76 9.21
C ARG A 81 -14.96 21.18 8.26
N LYS A 82 -15.40 19.96 8.46
CA LYS A 82 -16.34 19.24 7.59
C LYS A 82 -15.82 19.06 6.16
N ILE A 83 -14.51 18.98 5.97
CA ILE A 83 -13.88 18.67 4.70
C ILE A 83 -13.79 17.14 4.60
N PRO A 84 -14.53 16.50 3.68
CA PRO A 84 -14.55 15.04 3.56
C PRO A 84 -13.22 14.50 3.06
N VAL A 85 -12.81 13.36 3.65
CA VAL A 85 -11.64 12.61 3.24
C VAL A 85 -12.07 11.18 2.90
N ILE A 86 -11.66 10.69 1.73
CA ILE A 86 -11.81 9.30 1.31
C ILE A 86 -10.40 8.74 1.13
N PHE A 87 -10.12 7.61 1.77
CA PHE A 87 -8.87 6.90 1.52
C PHE A 87 -8.98 6.03 0.26
N TYR A 88 -7.87 5.98 -0.49
CA TYR A 88 -7.69 5.11 -1.65
C TYR A 88 -6.47 4.21 -1.41
N ASN A 89 -6.60 2.91 -1.64
CA ASN A 89 -5.59 1.89 -1.38
C ASN A 89 -5.13 1.84 0.09
N ASN A 90 -4.32 2.79 0.50
CA ASN A 90 -3.72 2.84 1.83
C ASN A 90 -4.47 3.80 2.75
N PHE A 91 -4.76 3.34 3.96
CA PHE A 91 -5.55 4.09 4.93
C PHE A 91 -4.99 3.91 6.35
N TYR A 92 -5.35 4.80 7.26
CA TYR A 92 -4.99 4.70 8.67
C TYR A 92 -6.13 4.08 9.46
N ARG A 93 -5.89 2.93 10.10
CA ARG A 93 -6.90 2.15 10.86
C ARG A 93 -7.58 2.93 11.99
N ASN A 94 -6.87 3.89 12.56
CA ASN A 94 -7.35 4.74 13.66
C ASN A 94 -8.14 5.97 13.19
N LEU A 95 -8.36 6.12 11.88
CA LEU A 95 -9.27 7.12 11.30
C LEU A 95 -10.52 6.45 10.76
N ARG A 96 -11.68 6.94 11.20
CA ARG A 96 -12.99 6.48 10.66
C ARG A 96 -13.36 7.31 9.44
N CYS A 97 -12.73 7.01 8.30
CA CYS A 97 -13.02 7.63 7.02
C CYS A 97 -13.50 6.60 6.01
N PRO A 98 -14.37 6.98 5.05
CA PRO A 98 -14.66 6.16 3.90
C PRO A 98 -13.39 5.75 3.16
N ARG A 99 -13.40 4.58 2.53
CA ARG A 99 -12.25 4.08 1.79
C ARG A 99 -12.65 3.25 0.59
N VAL A 100 -11.82 3.30 -0.44
CA VAL A 100 -11.87 2.44 -1.62
C VAL A 100 -10.58 1.63 -1.66
N THR A 101 -10.66 0.33 -1.37
CA THR A 101 -9.50 -0.56 -1.28
C THR A 101 -9.81 -1.88 -1.99
N ILE A 102 -8.75 -2.60 -2.39
CA ILE A 102 -8.85 -3.99 -2.82
C ILE A 102 -8.94 -4.87 -1.57
N ASN A 103 -9.58 -6.03 -1.67
CA ASN A 103 -9.53 -7.05 -0.63
C ASN A 103 -8.21 -7.83 -0.75
N ASP A 104 -7.12 -7.23 -0.24
CA ASP A 104 -5.76 -7.77 -0.36
C ASP A 104 -5.59 -9.11 0.38
N ILE A 105 -6.32 -9.34 1.48
CA ILE A 105 -6.34 -10.62 2.20
C ILE A 105 -6.86 -11.72 1.27
N GLU A 106 -8.03 -11.52 0.70
CA GLU A 106 -8.68 -12.50 -0.17
C GLU A 106 -7.87 -12.76 -1.46
N CYS A 107 -7.34 -11.69 -2.08
CA CYS A 107 -6.51 -11.83 -3.27
C CYS A 107 -5.26 -12.66 -2.99
N ALA A 108 -4.57 -12.42 -1.87
CA ALA A 108 -3.40 -13.19 -1.49
C ALA A 108 -3.77 -14.63 -1.10
N HIS A 109 -4.87 -14.82 -0.37
CA HIS A 109 -5.37 -16.15 -0.03
C HIS A 109 -5.59 -17.00 -1.28
N GLN A 110 -6.32 -16.49 -2.27
CA GLN A 110 -6.59 -17.19 -3.52
C GLN A 110 -5.31 -17.47 -4.33
N LEU A 111 -4.34 -16.54 -4.34
CA LEU A 111 -3.06 -16.75 -5.00
C LEU A 111 -2.29 -17.93 -4.37
N ILE A 112 -2.21 -17.96 -3.05
CA ILE A 112 -1.52 -19.04 -2.32
C ILE A 112 -2.23 -20.38 -2.52
N GLU A 113 -3.57 -20.42 -2.48
CA GLU A 113 -4.34 -21.64 -2.79
C GLU A 113 -3.98 -22.18 -4.18
N ARG A 114 -3.90 -21.33 -5.20
CA ARG A 114 -3.51 -21.75 -6.55
C ARG A 114 -2.08 -22.28 -6.62
N LEU A 115 -1.12 -21.68 -5.89
CA LEU A 115 0.24 -22.19 -5.82
C LEU A 115 0.28 -23.57 -5.17
N MET A 116 -0.47 -23.79 -4.09
CA MET A 116 -0.57 -25.08 -3.42
C MET A 116 -1.25 -26.13 -4.31
N ASP A 117 -2.29 -25.77 -5.04
CA ASP A 117 -2.95 -26.65 -6.02
C ASP A 117 -2.01 -27.04 -7.18
N ALA A 118 -1.06 -26.17 -7.51
CA ALA A 118 0.03 -26.46 -8.47
C ALA A 118 1.17 -27.31 -7.88
N GLY A 119 1.08 -27.71 -6.59
CA GLY A 119 2.02 -28.58 -5.93
C GLY A 119 3.15 -27.87 -5.17
N HIS A 120 3.10 -26.54 -5.05
CA HIS A 120 4.08 -25.81 -4.25
C HIS A 120 3.76 -25.93 -2.75
N SER A 121 4.73 -26.46 -1.97
CA SER A 121 4.65 -26.57 -0.50
C SER A 121 5.70 -25.71 0.22
N HIS A 122 6.71 -25.23 -0.50
CA HIS A 122 7.75 -24.36 0.02
C HIS A 122 7.63 -23.00 -0.67
N ILE A 123 6.72 -22.18 -0.12
CA ILE A 123 6.35 -20.86 -0.68
C ILE A 123 6.97 -19.78 0.19
N ALA A 124 7.76 -18.90 -0.41
CA ALA A 124 8.32 -17.74 0.27
C ALA A 124 7.52 -16.47 -0.04
N GLY A 125 7.60 -15.49 0.85
CA GLY A 125 6.97 -14.19 0.69
C GLY A 125 7.94 -13.04 0.89
N ILE A 126 7.86 -12.01 0.06
CA ILE A 126 8.60 -10.75 0.22
C ILE A 126 7.58 -9.63 0.41
N PHE A 127 7.56 -9.04 1.59
CA PHE A 127 6.55 -8.07 2.03
C PHE A 127 7.19 -6.76 2.49
N VAL A 128 6.40 -5.69 2.46
CA VAL A 128 6.78 -4.36 2.95
C VAL A 128 6.01 -4.08 4.23
N TYR A 129 6.70 -3.90 5.37
CA TYR A 129 6.03 -3.81 6.67
C TYR A 129 5.38 -2.45 6.94
N ASP A 130 5.85 -1.37 6.30
CA ASP A 130 5.29 -0.02 6.46
C ASP A 130 4.11 0.28 5.50
N ASN A 131 3.65 -0.72 4.74
CA ASN A 131 2.51 -0.62 3.83
C ASN A 131 1.39 -1.57 4.27
N TYR A 132 0.18 -1.03 4.49
CA TYR A 132 -0.93 -1.80 5.02
C TYR A 132 -1.44 -2.88 4.05
N GLN A 133 -1.50 -2.60 2.75
CA GLN A 133 -1.86 -3.60 1.73
C GLN A 133 -0.91 -4.80 1.75
N SER A 134 0.40 -4.54 1.93
CA SER A 134 1.40 -5.60 2.02
C SER A 134 1.21 -6.47 3.27
N VAL A 135 0.84 -5.86 4.40
CA VAL A 135 0.52 -6.59 5.65
C VAL A 135 -0.75 -7.43 5.47
N GLU A 136 -1.77 -6.92 4.79
CA GLU A 136 -2.98 -7.69 4.47
C GLU A 136 -2.69 -8.87 3.53
N LYS A 137 -1.82 -8.69 2.54
CA LYS A 137 -1.37 -9.80 1.66
C LYS A 137 -0.64 -10.89 2.44
N PHE A 138 0.23 -10.49 3.37
CA PHE A 138 0.88 -11.45 4.27
C PHE A 138 -0.16 -12.21 5.11
N GLN A 139 -1.16 -11.52 5.65
CA GLN A 139 -2.24 -12.18 6.40
C GLN A 139 -2.97 -13.20 5.54
N GLY A 140 -3.34 -12.86 4.30
CA GLY A 140 -3.98 -13.78 3.37
C GLY A 140 -3.13 -15.01 3.04
N MET A 141 -1.81 -14.83 2.87
CA MET A 141 -0.87 -15.94 2.71
C MET A 141 -0.87 -16.85 3.94
N ALA A 142 -0.74 -16.28 5.13
CA ALA A 142 -0.70 -17.04 6.38
C ALA A 142 -2.01 -17.80 6.63
N GLU A 143 -3.16 -17.22 6.33
CA GLU A 143 -4.47 -17.88 6.45
C GLU A 143 -4.61 -19.04 5.47
N ALA A 144 -4.24 -18.87 4.20
CA ALA A 144 -4.30 -19.92 3.20
C ALA A 144 -3.40 -21.12 3.56
N MET A 145 -2.16 -20.86 3.96
CA MET A 145 -1.23 -21.92 4.39
C MET A 145 -1.77 -22.69 5.58
N ARG A 146 -2.29 -21.98 6.59
CA ARG A 146 -2.88 -22.61 7.79
C ARG A 146 -4.08 -23.47 7.44
N ASN A 147 -4.96 -23.01 6.55
CA ASN A 147 -6.17 -23.74 6.11
C ASN A 147 -5.82 -25.07 5.43
N ARG A 148 -4.67 -25.13 4.78
CA ARG A 148 -4.12 -26.36 4.14
C ARG A 148 -3.20 -27.17 5.04
N GLY A 149 -3.05 -26.79 6.31
CA GLY A 149 -2.18 -27.50 7.26
C GLY A 149 -0.69 -27.33 7.00
N LEU A 150 -0.30 -26.31 6.23
CA LEU A 150 1.10 -25.92 6.04
C LEU A 150 1.53 -24.95 7.14
N GLU A 151 2.71 -25.19 7.69
CA GLU A 151 3.32 -24.30 8.67
C GLU A 151 3.92 -23.09 7.97
N LEU A 152 3.63 -21.88 8.50
CA LEU A 152 4.29 -20.65 8.09
C LEU A 152 5.69 -20.63 8.76
N ASN A 153 6.74 -20.72 7.97
CA ASN A 153 8.10 -20.61 8.44
C ASN A 153 8.64 -19.22 8.24
N ASP A 154 9.03 -18.53 9.32
CA ASP A 154 9.56 -17.16 9.29
C ASP A 154 10.83 -17.05 8.43
N ASP A 155 11.63 -18.10 8.30
CA ASP A 155 12.80 -18.12 7.42
C ASP A 155 12.44 -17.96 5.93
N TYR A 156 11.19 -18.21 5.56
CA TYR A 156 10.64 -18.02 4.21
C TYR A 156 9.97 -16.67 4.02
N ILE A 157 9.98 -15.79 5.04
CA ILE A 157 9.35 -14.47 4.99
C ILE A 157 10.41 -13.38 5.08
N LYS A 158 10.49 -12.58 4.03
CA LYS A 158 11.35 -11.39 3.99
C LYS A 158 10.51 -10.13 4.17
N TRP A 159 10.79 -9.40 5.25
CA TRP A 159 10.24 -8.08 5.48
C TRP A 159 11.19 -6.99 4.98
N CYS A 160 10.63 -6.02 4.31
CA CYS A 160 11.30 -4.90 3.68
C CYS A 160 10.68 -3.57 4.12
N ILE A 161 11.33 -2.46 3.83
CA ILE A 161 10.79 -1.11 4.02
C ILE A 161 10.64 -0.42 2.66
N SER A 162 9.57 0.36 2.47
CA SER A 162 9.26 0.97 1.17
C SER A 162 10.33 1.94 0.66
N ASP A 163 10.98 2.69 1.55
CA ASP A 163 11.98 3.69 1.17
C ASP A 163 13.29 3.08 0.62
N GLU A 164 13.53 1.79 0.86
CA GLU A 164 14.78 1.12 0.48
C GLU A 164 14.74 0.45 -0.90
N ALA A 165 13.58 0.39 -1.54
CA ALA A 165 13.35 -0.37 -2.78
C ALA A 165 14.25 0.04 -3.98
N HIS A 166 14.97 1.15 -3.88
CA HIS A 166 15.89 1.65 -4.92
C HIS A 166 17.38 1.56 -4.51
N ASN A 167 17.68 0.93 -3.36
CA ASN A 167 19.04 0.87 -2.83
C ASN A 167 19.71 -0.46 -3.20
N GLU A 168 20.95 -0.43 -3.68
CA GLU A 168 21.73 -1.64 -3.96
C GLU A 168 21.88 -2.58 -2.76
N SER A 169 21.97 -2.04 -1.55
CA SER A 169 22.02 -2.84 -0.32
C SER A 169 20.75 -3.68 -0.13
N TYR A 170 19.64 -3.17 -0.58
CA TYR A 170 18.35 -3.84 -0.54
C TYR A 170 18.30 -5.02 -1.52
N VAL A 171 18.73 -4.81 -2.78
CA VAL A 171 18.84 -5.88 -3.77
C VAL A 171 19.73 -7.01 -3.23
N ARG A 172 20.90 -6.69 -2.70
CA ARG A 172 21.81 -7.66 -2.08
C ARG A 172 21.18 -8.40 -0.86
N SER A 173 20.30 -7.74 -0.13
CA SER A 173 19.56 -8.35 0.99
C SER A 173 18.55 -9.37 0.49
N ILE A 174 17.84 -9.08 -0.62
CA ILE A 174 16.92 -10.02 -1.27
C ILE A 174 17.69 -11.19 -1.86
N GLU A 175 18.81 -10.97 -2.55
CA GLU A 175 19.66 -12.04 -3.07
C GLU A 175 20.16 -13.00 -1.97
N ARG A 176 20.59 -12.46 -0.82
CA ARG A 176 20.99 -13.29 0.34
C ARG A 176 19.81 -14.10 0.87
N PHE A 177 18.64 -13.47 0.97
CA PHE A 177 17.42 -14.18 1.38
C PHE A 177 17.10 -15.34 0.43
N LEU A 178 17.11 -15.12 -0.88
CA LEU A 178 16.84 -16.15 -1.87
C LEU A 178 17.83 -17.32 -1.80
N LYS A 179 19.11 -17.02 -1.53
CA LYS A 179 20.15 -18.07 -1.32
C LYS A 179 19.96 -18.84 -0.03
N SER A 180 19.30 -18.27 1.00
CA SER A 180 19.07 -18.94 2.28
C SER A 180 17.90 -19.92 2.25
N ILE A 181 17.06 -19.90 1.21
CA ILE A 181 15.86 -20.75 1.07
C ILE A 181 15.94 -21.70 -0.15
N PRO A 182 16.94 -22.57 -0.25
CA PRO A 182 17.20 -23.38 -1.46
C PRO A 182 16.08 -24.37 -1.82
N LYS A 183 15.18 -24.69 -0.87
CA LYS A 183 14.03 -25.56 -1.11
C LYS A 183 12.79 -24.82 -1.58
N CYS A 184 12.82 -23.48 -1.63
CA CYS A 184 11.72 -22.68 -2.07
C CYS A 184 11.40 -22.96 -3.54
N THR A 185 10.12 -23.14 -3.86
CA THR A 185 9.65 -23.47 -5.20
C THR A 185 8.73 -22.40 -5.77
N ALA A 186 8.24 -21.47 -4.94
CA ALA A 186 7.44 -20.33 -5.35
C ALA A 186 7.68 -19.11 -4.45
N ILE A 187 7.69 -17.92 -5.02
CA ILE A 187 7.90 -16.68 -4.29
C ILE A 187 6.74 -15.74 -4.59
N VAL A 188 6.14 -15.21 -3.54
CA VAL A 188 5.09 -14.18 -3.63
C VAL A 188 5.69 -12.83 -3.27
N CYS A 189 5.59 -11.87 -4.19
CA CYS A 189 6.00 -10.50 -3.99
C CYS A 189 4.77 -9.62 -3.72
N CYS A 190 4.83 -8.77 -2.69
CA CYS A 190 3.69 -7.94 -2.28
C CYS A 190 3.27 -6.92 -3.35
N ASN A 191 4.20 -6.52 -4.23
CA ASN A 191 3.92 -5.59 -5.32
C ASN A 191 4.90 -5.77 -6.48
N TYR A 192 4.63 -5.04 -7.57
CA TYR A 192 5.43 -5.09 -8.80
C TYR A 192 6.86 -4.54 -8.62
N ILE A 193 7.07 -3.56 -7.72
CA ILE A 193 8.40 -2.99 -7.46
C ILE A 193 9.31 -4.08 -6.88
N ILE A 194 8.82 -4.82 -5.88
CA ILE A 194 9.55 -5.94 -5.29
C ILE A 194 9.80 -7.06 -6.30
N TYR A 195 8.85 -7.34 -7.17
CA TYR A 195 8.99 -8.36 -8.21
C TYR A 195 10.12 -8.04 -9.21
N ARG A 196 10.35 -6.76 -9.49
CA ARG A 196 11.36 -6.31 -10.47
C ARG A 196 12.79 -6.23 -9.93
N LEU A 197 12.98 -6.39 -8.64
CA LEU A 197 14.30 -6.42 -7.99
C LEU A 197 14.99 -7.78 -8.15
#